data_f6270e3d066e91fdb9b0f38485a54b15
#
_entry.id   f6270e3d066e91fdb9b0f38485a54b15
#
_cell.length_a   1.000
_cell.length_b   1.000
_cell.length_c   1.000
_cell.angle_alpha   90.00
_cell.angle_beta   90.00
_cell.angle_gamma   90.00
#
_symmetry.space_group_name_H-M   'P 1'
#
loop_
_entity.id
_entity.type
_entity.pdbx_description
1 polymer ?
#
loop_
_entity_poly.entity_id
_entity_poly.type
_entity_poly.pdbx_seq_one_letter_code
_entity_poly.pdbx_strand_id
1 'polypeptide(L)'
;MFSLEKSKQAFAEARTYMPGGVNSPVRSYRSVGGNPPFISSASGSRIYDIDGNEYIDYVLSWGPMILGHANPEIVASILEAIPRGTSYGAPTLLETEVAKKIQAFYPSMELVRMVNSGTESTMSALRLARGYTGRDKIVKFIGCYHGHSDSLLVKAGSGLATFGVPDSPGVPTGVAGDTITLPYNDSDAVRQLFAE
;
A
#
# COMPACT_ATOMS: atom_id res chain seq x y z
N MET A 1 2.17 -13.89 -31.26
CA MET A 1 2.89 -14.86 -30.41
C MET A 1 3.25 -14.13 -29.10
N PHE A 2 2.93 -14.69 -27.95
CA PHE A 2 3.25 -14.08 -26.65
C PHE A 2 4.78 -14.00 -26.46
N SER A 3 5.29 -12.83 -26.12
CA SER A 3 6.71 -12.58 -25.92
C SER A 3 6.88 -11.62 -24.73
N LEU A 4 7.99 -11.72 -24.01
CA LEU A 4 8.42 -10.80 -22.96
C LEU A 4 9.88 -10.36 -23.15
N GLU A 5 10.41 -10.42 -24.37
CA GLU A 5 11.83 -10.15 -24.61
C GLU A 5 12.23 -8.68 -24.32
N LYS A 6 11.38 -7.71 -24.70
CA LYS A 6 11.62 -6.30 -24.36
C LYS A 6 11.49 -6.08 -22.85
N SER A 7 10.48 -6.68 -22.23
CA SER A 7 10.28 -6.59 -20.75
C SER A 7 11.46 -7.20 -19.99
N LYS A 8 12.03 -8.31 -20.45
CA LYS A 8 13.25 -8.90 -19.84
C LYS A 8 14.45 -7.95 -19.95
N GLN A 9 14.65 -7.34 -21.11
CA GLN A 9 15.75 -6.38 -21.32
C GLN A 9 15.55 -5.15 -20.42
N ALA A 10 14.34 -4.57 -20.39
CA ALA A 10 14.01 -3.44 -19.53
C ALA A 10 14.17 -3.78 -18.04
N PHE A 11 13.80 -5.00 -17.61
CA PHE A 11 13.99 -5.43 -16.24
C PHE A 11 15.47 -5.62 -15.88
N ALA A 12 16.27 -6.17 -16.80
CA ALA A 12 17.71 -6.29 -16.61
C ALA A 12 18.37 -4.92 -16.45
N GLU A 13 18.00 -3.95 -17.27
CA GLU A 13 18.45 -2.56 -17.17
C GLU A 13 17.98 -1.93 -15.85
N ALA A 14 16.70 -2.04 -15.49
CA ALA A 14 16.13 -1.47 -14.27
C ALA A 14 16.86 -1.94 -13.01
N ARG A 15 17.34 -3.19 -12.99
CA ARG A 15 18.12 -3.75 -11.86
C ARG A 15 19.48 -3.08 -11.65
N THR A 16 20.00 -2.36 -12.64
CA THR A 16 21.24 -1.59 -12.48
C THR A 16 21.03 -0.25 -11.77
N TYR A 17 19.78 0.24 -11.76
CA TYR A 17 19.42 1.54 -11.19
C TYR A 17 18.53 1.48 -9.96
N MET A 18 17.76 0.39 -9.81
CA MET A 18 16.79 0.24 -8.72
C MET A 18 16.98 -1.08 -7.98
N PRO A 19 16.93 -1.10 -6.64
CA PRO A 19 16.99 -2.33 -5.87
C PRO A 19 15.90 -3.33 -6.32
N GLY A 20 16.33 -4.49 -6.82
CA GLY A 20 15.42 -5.49 -7.37
C GLY A 20 14.76 -5.13 -8.69
N GLY A 21 15.14 -4.02 -9.33
CA GLY A 21 14.60 -3.54 -10.62
C GLY A 21 13.21 -2.91 -10.55
N VAL A 22 12.73 -2.59 -9.34
CA VAL A 22 11.36 -2.10 -9.11
C VAL A 22 11.29 -1.14 -7.93
N ASN A 23 10.30 -0.25 -7.92
CA ASN A 23 10.02 0.65 -6.78
C ASN A 23 9.11 0.02 -5.71
N SER A 24 8.63 -1.22 -5.93
CA SER A 24 7.91 -2.00 -4.93
C SER A 24 8.29 -3.47 -5.06
N PRO A 25 8.77 -4.13 -3.98
CA PRO A 25 9.31 -5.50 -4.05
C PRO A 25 8.36 -6.53 -4.67
N VAL A 26 7.06 -6.38 -4.46
CA VAL A 26 6.04 -7.30 -5.02
C VAL A 26 6.03 -7.30 -6.56
N ARG A 27 6.45 -6.21 -7.20
CA ARG A 27 6.47 -6.09 -8.67
C ARG A 27 7.66 -6.82 -9.32
N SER A 28 8.64 -7.29 -8.53
CA SER A 28 9.83 -7.96 -9.06
C SER A 28 9.61 -9.43 -9.47
N TYR A 29 8.42 -9.97 -9.27
CA TYR A 29 8.05 -11.38 -9.51
C TYR A 29 8.91 -12.40 -8.72
N ARG A 30 9.66 -11.96 -7.71
CA ARG A 30 10.56 -12.82 -6.94
C ARG A 30 9.84 -14.01 -6.29
N SER A 31 8.60 -13.81 -5.84
CA SER A 31 7.80 -14.85 -5.18
C SER A 31 7.10 -15.81 -6.15
N VAL A 32 6.89 -15.39 -7.39
CA VAL A 32 6.14 -16.17 -8.40
C VAL A 32 7.03 -16.68 -9.54
N GLY A 33 8.25 -16.16 -9.63
CA GLY A 33 9.19 -16.50 -10.69
C GLY A 33 8.93 -15.78 -12.01
N GLY A 34 9.88 -15.91 -12.95
CA GLY A 34 9.81 -15.25 -14.25
C GLY A 34 10.27 -13.80 -14.24
N ASN A 35 9.88 -13.05 -15.27
CA ASN A 35 10.16 -11.62 -15.40
C ASN A 35 8.84 -10.83 -15.44
N PRO A 36 8.77 -9.68 -14.78
CA PRO A 36 7.58 -8.86 -14.83
C PRO A 36 7.40 -8.24 -16.22
N PRO A 37 6.16 -8.15 -16.75
CA PRO A 37 5.89 -7.34 -17.91
C PRO A 37 6.08 -5.85 -17.57
N PHE A 38 6.64 -5.09 -18.52
CA PHE A 38 6.73 -3.63 -18.40
C PHE A 38 5.55 -3.01 -19.13
N ILE A 39 4.68 -2.36 -18.37
CA ILE A 39 3.42 -1.83 -18.89
C ILE A 39 3.66 -0.50 -19.60
N SER A 40 3.13 -0.36 -20.81
CA SER A 40 3.21 0.84 -21.64
C SER A 40 1.94 1.68 -21.62
N SER A 41 0.77 1.03 -21.49
CA SER A 41 -0.52 1.71 -21.48
C SER A 41 -1.60 0.86 -20.81
N ALA A 42 -2.74 1.49 -20.52
CA ALA A 42 -3.89 0.80 -19.96
C ALA A 42 -5.19 1.54 -20.34
N SER A 43 -6.30 0.79 -20.47
CA SER A 43 -7.62 1.35 -20.74
C SER A 43 -8.73 0.43 -20.21
N GLY A 44 -9.70 0.97 -19.49
CA GLY A 44 -10.76 0.18 -18.87
C GLY A 44 -10.19 -0.90 -17.97
N SER A 45 -10.51 -2.16 -18.24
CA SER A 45 -10.01 -3.34 -17.52
C SER A 45 -8.75 -3.97 -18.12
N ARG A 46 -8.09 -3.30 -19.05
CA ARG A 46 -6.95 -3.86 -19.80
C ARG A 46 -5.67 -3.07 -19.56
N ILE A 47 -4.56 -3.81 -19.49
CA ILE A 47 -3.20 -3.27 -19.50
C ILE A 47 -2.41 -3.87 -20.65
N TYR A 48 -1.49 -3.10 -21.21
CA TYR A 48 -0.68 -3.46 -22.37
C TYR A 48 0.79 -3.28 -22.05
N ASP A 49 1.60 -4.30 -22.33
CA ASP A 49 3.03 -4.22 -22.09
C ASP A 49 3.81 -3.67 -23.29
N ILE A 50 5.11 -3.43 -23.10
CA ILE A 50 6.01 -2.94 -24.14
C ILE A 50 6.30 -3.98 -25.24
N ASP A 51 5.98 -5.25 -24.99
CA ASP A 51 6.09 -6.33 -25.96
C ASP A 51 4.85 -6.44 -26.85
N GLY A 52 3.77 -5.72 -26.53
CA GLY A 52 2.50 -5.69 -27.26
C GLY A 52 1.49 -6.73 -26.79
N ASN A 53 1.72 -7.36 -25.64
CA ASN A 53 0.73 -8.27 -25.07
C ASN A 53 -0.36 -7.48 -24.32
N GLU A 54 -1.59 -8.00 -24.36
CA GLU A 54 -2.75 -7.51 -23.63
C GLU A 54 -3.05 -8.42 -22.44
N TYR A 55 -3.41 -7.82 -21.30
CA TYR A 55 -3.82 -8.52 -20.09
C TYR A 55 -5.11 -7.95 -19.53
N ILE A 56 -5.92 -8.79 -18.88
CA ILE A 56 -7.00 -8.33 -17.99
C ILE A 56 -6.35 -7.95 -16.67
N ASP A 57 -6.55 -6.71 -16.21
CA ASP A 57 -6.03 -6.24 -14.95
C ASP A 57 -6.94 -6.60 -13.78
N TYR A 58 -6.55 -7.61 -13.00
CA TYR A 58 -7.20 -7.98 -11.74
C TYR A 58 -6.57 -7.30 -10.52
N VAL A 59 -5.51 -6.51 -10.72
CA VAL A 59 -4.78 -5.84 -9.61
C VAL A 59 -5.32 -4.45 -9.33
N LEU A 60 -5.78 -3.73 -10.36
CA LEU A 60 -6.39 -2.40 -10.27
C LEU A 60 -5.54 -1.41 -9.44
N SER A 61 -4.23 -1.42 -9.69
CA SER A 61 -3.23 -0.62 -8.94
C SER A 61 -3.31 -0.80 -7.43
N TRP A 62 -3.66 -2.01 -6.96
CA TRP A 62 -3.86 -2.38 -5.56
C TRP A 62 -5.05 -1.67 -4.90
N GLY A 63 -6.11 -1.40 -5.68
CA GLY A 63 -7.41 -0.97 -5.20
C GLY A 63 -7.94 0.37 -5.71
N PRO A 64 -7.13 1.40 -6.03
CA PRO A 64 -7.67 2.72 -6.36
C PRO A 64 -8.37 2.81 -7.72
N MET A 65 -8.14 1.88 -8.66
CA MET A 65 -8.65 1.95 -10.04
C MET A 65 -10.06 1.37 -10.21
N ILE A 66 -10.99 1.72 -9.32
CA ILE A 66 -12.37 1.18 -9.31
C ILE A 66 -13.18 1.52 -10.57
N LEU A 67 -12.84 2.61 -11.26
CA LEU A 67 -13.47 3.01 -12.53
C LEU A 67 -12.70 2.50 -13.77
N GLY A 68 -11.67 1.68 -13.56
CA GLY A 68 -10.76 1.24 -14.60
C GLY A 68 -9.74 2.28 -15.01
N HIS A 69 -8.85 1.88 -15.91
CA HIS A 69 -7.78 2.72 -16.42
C HIS A 69 -8.29 3.76 -17.42
N ALA A 70 -7.70 4.95 -17.39
CA ALA A 70 -7.96 6.04 -18.32
C ALA A 70 -9.46 6.36 -18.50
N ASN A 71 -10.24 6.31 -17.40
CA ASN A 71 -11.65 6.69 -17.45
C ASN A 71 -11.80 8.11 -18.03
N PRO A 72 -12.63 8.32 -19.09
CA PRO A 72 -12.69 9.59 -19.81
C PRO A 72 -13.08 10.78 -18.94
N GLU A 73 -14.00 10.60 -17.99
CA GLU A 73 -14.46 11.67 -17.10
C GLU A 73 -13.36 12.10 -16.14
N ILE A 74 -12.61 11.11 -15.59
CA ILE A 74 -11.47 11.39 -14.71
C ILE A 74 -10.35 12.09 -15.48
N VAL A 75 -10.03 11.60 -16.68
CA VAL A 75 -9.02 12.22 -17.54
C VAL A 75 -9.39 13.66 -17.87
N ALA A 76 -10.64 13.92 -18.26
CA ALA A 76 -11.13 15.28 -18.56
C ALA A 76 -10.99 16.21 -17.35
N SER A 77 -11.40 15.76 -16.16
CA SER A 77 -11.29 16.54 -14.92
C SER A 77 -9.85 16.86 -14.55
N ILE A 78 -8.92 15.91 -14.76
CA ILE A 78 -7.49 16.14 -14.52
C ILE A 78 -6.94 17.17 -15.52
N LEU A 79 -7.26 17.05 -16.81
CA LEU A 79 -6.82 17.98 -17.84
C LEU A 79 -7.33 19.40 -17.59
N GLU A 80 -8.55 19.56 -17.07
CA GLU A 80 -9.10 20.85 -16.67
C GLU A 80 -8.34 21.46 -15.46
N ALA A 81 -7.89 20.62 -14.53
CA ALA A 81 -7.20 21.08 -13.32
C ALA A 81 -5.74 21.47 -13.56
N ILE A 82 -5.02 20.76 -14.44
CA ILE A 82 -3.58 20.92 -14.69
C ILE A 82 -3.14 22.37 -14.95
N PRO A 83 -3.85 23.19 -15.79
CA PRO A 83 -3.42 24.57 -16.05
C PRO A 83 -3.43 25.49 -14.83
N ARG A 84 -4.14 25.12 -13.77
CA ARG A 84 -4.17 25.88 -12.52
C ARG A 84 -3.05 25.51 -11.54
N GLY A 85 -2.24 24.54 -11.89
CA GLY A 85 -1.18 23.96 -11.04
C GLY A 85 -1.63 22.72 -10.28
N THR A 86 -0.66 21.89 -9.92
CA THR A 86 -0.90 20.57 -9.30
C THR A 86 -0.46 20.48 -7.84
N SER A 87 0.21 21.53 -7.32
CA SER A 87 0.67 21.61 -5.93
C SER A 87 0.95 23.07 -5.55
N TYR A 88 0.50 23.50 -4.37
CA TYR A 88 0.60 24.90 -3.97
C TYR A 88 1.39 25.13 -2.69
N GLY A 89 1.66 24.10 -1.89
CA GLY A 89 2.23 24.27 -0.55
C GLY A 89 1.32 25.09 0.40
N ALA A 90 0.02 25.18 0.09
CA ALA A 90 -0.98 25.95 0.81
C ALA A 90 -2.34 25.22 0.76
N PRO A 91 -3.27 25.51 1.71
CA PRO A 91 -4.60 24.89 1.72
C PRO A 91 -5.40 25.22 0.45
N THR A 92 -6.26 24.28 0.04
CA THR A 92 -7.17 24.47 -1.10
C THR A 92 -8.62 24.17 -0.71
N LEU A 93 -9.56 24.76 -1.42
CA LEU A 93 -11.00 24.47 -1.23
C LEU A 93 -11.32 23.00 -1.56
N LEU A 94 -10.62 22.43 -2.53
CA LEU A 94 -10.83 21.04 -2.96
C LEU A 94 -10.57 20.05 -1.84
N GLU A 95 -9.57 20.29 -0.98
CA GLU A 95 -9.30 19.44 0.20
C GLU A 95 -10.51 19.43 1.14
N THR A 96 -11.12 20.58 1.38
CA THR A 96 -12.33 20.69 2.22
C THR A 96 -13.52 19.96 1.59
N GLU A 97 -13.69 20.08 0.27
CA GLU A 97 -14.77 19.38 -0.44
C GLU A 97 -14.60 17.85 -0.38
N VAL A 98 -13.37 17.35 -0.55
CA VAL A 98 -13.09 15.94 -0.44
C VAL A 98 -13.32 15.44 1.00
N ALA A 99 -12.90 16.19 2.02
CA ALA A 99 -13.14 15.84 3.41
C ALA A 99 -14.66 15.72 3.72
N LYS A 100 -15.48 16.67 3.23
CA LYS A 100 -16.94 16.60 3.37
C LYS A 100 -17.54 15.37 2.69
N LYS A 101 -17.05 15.00 1.50
CA LYS A 101 -17.50 13.77 0.82
C LYS A 101 -17.15 12.52 1.59
N ILE A 102 -15.95 12.44 2.16
CA ILE A 102 -15.52 11.32 3.02
C ILE A 102 -16.43 11.21 4.24
N GLN A 103 -16.72 12.31 4.93
CA GLN A 103 -17.64 12.33 6.07
C GLN A 103 -19.07 11.89 5.69
N ALA A 104 -19.54 12.25 4.50
CA ALA A 104 -20.84 11.80 4.03
C ALA A 104 -20.93 10.27 3.82
N PHE A 105 -19.82 9.63 3.39
CA PHE A 105 -19.75 8.17 3.27
C PHE A 105 -19.46 7.48 4.62
N TYR A 106 -18.76 8.14 5.52
CA TYR A 106 -18.34 7.60 6.82
C TYR A 106 -18.71 8.59 7.94
N PRO A 107 -19.99 8.63 8.37
CA PRO A 107 -20.47 9.62 9.35
C PRO A 107 -19.77 9.59 10.71
N SER A 108 -19.11 8.48 11.06
CA SER A 108 -18.30 8.37 12.29
C SER A 108 -16.97 9.11 12.22
N MET A 109 -16.56 9.58 11.03
CA MET A 109 -15.32 10.34 10.84
C MET A 109 -15.60 11.84 10.99
N GLU A 110 -15.49 12.38 12.19
CA GLU A 110 -15.73 13.82 12.44
C GLU A 110 -14.66 14.72 11.83
N LEU A 111 -13.41 14.24 11.77
CA LEU A 111 -12.28 14.96 11.17
C LEU A 111 -11.49 14.05 10.24
N VAL A 112 -11.00 14.63 9.16
CA VAL A 112 -10.23 13.91 8.12
C VAL A 112 -8.88 14.58 7.92
N ARG A 113 -7.82 13.78 7.89
CA ARG A 113 -6.48 14.20 7.46
C ARG A 113 -6.03 13.37 6.28
N MET A 114 -5.71 14.04 5.19
CA MET A 114 -5.12 13.43 4.01
C MET A 114 -3.63 13.18 4.19
N VAL A 115 -3.15 12.09 3.61
CA VAL A 115 -1.73 11.70 3.54
C VAL A 115 -1.43 11.16 2.14
N ASN A 116 -0.15 10.96 1.79
CA ASN A 116 0.25 10.60 0.43
C ASN A 116 0.26 9.07 0.18
N SER A 117 0.20 8.25 1.21
CA SER A 117 0.28 6.79 1.06
C SER A 117 -0.43 6.04 2.17
N GLY A 118 -0.75 4.76 1.92
CA GLY A 118 -1.28 3.87 2.96
C GLY A 118 -0.32 3.67 4.13
N THR A 119 0.99 3.69 3.89
CA THR A 119 2.01 3.63 4.95
C THR A 119 1.91 4.85 5.87
N GLU A 120 1.80 6.05 5.31
CA GLU A 120 1.63 7.27 6.13
C GLU A 120 0.31 7.27 6.89
N SER A 121 -0.75 6.73 6.29
CA SER A 121 -2.06 6.59 6.93
C SER A 121 -1.98 5.66 8.16
N THR A 122 -1.45 4.46 8.00
CA THR A 122 -1.31 3.49 9.10
C THR A 122 -0.34 3.98 10.17
N MET A 123 0.78 4.57 9.79
CA MET A 123 1.73 5.19 10.73
C MET A 123 1.07 6.30 11.56
N SER A 124 0.27 7.16 10.92
CA SER A 124 -0.43 8.26 11.59
C SER A 124 -1.55 7.73 12.50
N ALA A 125 -2.29 6.73 12.05
CA ALA A 125 -3.34 6.08 12.85
C ALA A 125 -2.77 5.41 14.11
N LEU A 126 -1.65 4.70 14.00
CA LEU A 126 -0.97 4.08 15.14
C LEU A 126 -0.48 5.15 16.14
N ARG A 127 0.12 6.24 15.64
CA ARG A 127 0.56 7.33 16.50
C ARG A 127 -0.62 7.98 17.24
N LEU A 128 -1.72 8.21 16.54
CA LEU A 128 -2.95 8.75 17.13
C LEU A 128 -3.51 7.81 18.20
N ALA A 129 -3.62 6.51 17.88
CA ALA A 129 -4.12 5.50 18.83
C ALA A 129 -3.26 5.43 20.10
N ARG A 130 -1.94 5.40 19.96
CA ARG A 130 -1.00 5.42 21.09
C ARG A 130 -1.13 6.70 21.91
N GLY A 131 -1.17 7.87 21.26
CA GLY A 131 -1.31 9.16 21.93
C GLY A 131 -2.63 9.30 22.68
N TYR A 132 -3.72 8.76 22.14
CA TYR A 132 -5.04 8.80 22.77
C TYR A 132 -5.18 7.82 23.93
N THR A 133 -4.63 6.61 23.81
CA THR A 133 -4.80 5.54 24.80
C THR A 133 -3.69 5.49 25.85
N GLY A 134 -2.55 6.12 25.60
CA GLY A 134 -1.33 5.98 26.42
C GLY A 134 -0.72 4.56 26.38
N ARG A 135 -1.05 3.75 25.36
CA ARG A 135 -0.59 2.37 25.21
C ARG A 135 0.41 2.25 24.07
N ASP A 136 1.48 1.48 24.27
CA ASP A 136 2.56 1.33 23.28
C ASP A 136 2.32 0.13 22.35
N LYS A 137 1.76 -0.95 22.86
CA LYS A 137 1.59 -2.20 22.13
C LYS A 137 0.52 -2.12 21.05
N ILE A 138 0.78 -2.75 19.93
CA ILE A 138 -0.15 -2.94 18.81
C ILE A 138 -0.26 -4.41 18.46
N VAL A 139 -1.39 -4.80 17.88
CA VAL A 139 -1.63 -6.14 17.37
C VAL A 139 -1.78 -6.08 15.86
N LYS A 140 -1.11 -6.97 15.15
CA LYS A 140 -1.34 -7.22 13.71
C LYS A 140 -1.46 -8.70 13.45
N PHE A 141 -2.04 -9.06 12.30
CA PHE A 141 -2.19 -10.44 11.88
C PHE A 141 -1.06 -10.88 10.95
N ILE A 142 -0.67 -12.16 11.09
CA ILE A 142 0.34 -12.81 10.24
C ILE A 142 -0.12 -12.79 8.79
N GLY A 143 0.79 -12.49 7.87
CA GLY A 143 0.50 -12.43 6.44
C GLY A 143 -0.20 -11.16 5.96
N CYS A 144 -0.61 -10.26 6.87
CA CYS A 144 -1.25 -8.99 6.51
C CYS A 144 -0.20 -7.88 6.34
N TYR A 145 -0.29 -7.16 5.21
CA TYR A 145 0.56 -6.01 4.91
C TYR A 145 -0.17 -4.71 5.24
N HIS A 146 0.49 -3.83 5.99
CA HIS A 146 -0.08 -2.55 6.43
C HIS A 146 0.85 -1.36 6.17
N GLY A 147 1.66 -1.43 5.14
CA GLY A 147 2.69 -0.44 4.85
C GLY A 147 4.06 -0.83 5.42
N HIS A 148 5.04 0.05 5.24
CA HIS A 148 6.44 -0.24 5.57
C HIS A 148 7.02 0.63 6.69
N SER A 149 6.18 1.10 7.63
CA SER A 149 6.71 1.68 8.86
C SER A 149 7.34 0.58 9.74
N ASP A 150 8.42 0.89 10.43
CA ASP A 150 9.23 -0.08 11.18
C ASP A 150 8.41 -0.95 12.14
N SER A 151 7.43 -0.35 12.84
CA SER A 151 6.54 -1.08 13.75
C SER A 151 5.65 -2.12 13.05
N LEU A 152 5.48 -2.05 11.74
CA LEU A 152 4.67 -2.97 10.96
C LEU A 152 5.49 -3.99 10.15
N LEU A 153 6.83 -3.80 10.08
CA LEU A 153 7.77 -4.72 9.43
C LEU A 153 8.24 -5.80 10.43
N VAL A 154 7.28 -6.55 10.93
CA VAL A 154 7.47 -7.64 11.88
C VAL A 154 6.87 -8.91 11.35
N LYS A 155 7.56 -10.02 11.59
CA LYS A 155 7.08 -11.37 11.31
C LYS A 155 6.70 -12.12 12.56
N ALA A 156 5.91 -13.19 12.40
CA ALA A 156 5.59 -14.10 13.46
C ALA A 156 6.85 -14.79 13.99
N GLY A 157 6.94 -14.92 15.31
CA GLY A 157 7.84 -15.86 15.96
C GLY A 157 7.18 -17.25 16.09
N SER A 158 7.74 -18.10 16.94
CA SER A 158 7.37 -19.52 17.08
C SER A 158 6.23 -19.82 18.05
N GLY A 159 5.31 -18.88 18.31
CA GLY A 159 4.20 -19.08 19.27
C GLY A 159 2.87 -18.57 18.75
N LEU A 160 1.76 -18.86 19.50
CA LEU A 160 0.39 -18.39 19.17
C LEU A 160 0.28 -16.87 19.19
N ALA A 161 0.83 -16.25 20.24
CA ALA A 161 0.99 -14.80 20.32
C ALA A 161 2.49 -14.51 20.47
N THR A 162 3.08 -13.76 19.53
CA THR A 162 4.52 -13.54 19.54
C THR A 162 4.84 -12.07 19.45
N PHE A 163 5.74 -11.62 20.31
CA PHE A 163 6.36 -10.30 20.16
C PHE A 163 7.15 -10.25 18.86
N GLY A 164 7.04 -9.13 18.16
CA GLY A 164 7.55 -9.00 16.82
C GLY A 164 9.06 -9.20 16.72
N VAL A 165 9.44 -10.05 15.79
CA VAL A 165 10.81 -10.13 15.30
C VAL A 165 10.92 -9.30 14.04
N PRO A 166 11.94 -8.43 13.88
CA PRO A 166 12.10 -7.66 12.66
C PRO A 166 12.10 -8.55 11.41
N ASP A 167 11.29 -8.21 10.42
CA ASP A 167 11.24 -8.92 9.13
C ASP A 167 12.19 -8.30 8.10
N SER A 168 12.68 -7.11 8.37
CA SER A 168 13.57 -6.37 7.50
C SER A 168 14.85 -5.97 8.24
N PRO A 169 16.04 -6.17 7.62
CA PRO A 169 17.28 -5.63 8.15
C PRO A 169 17.18 -4.12 8.36
N GLY A 170 17.67 -3.64 9.48
CA GLY A 170 17.62 -2.21 9.83
C GLY A 170 16.43 -1.78 10.68
N VAL A 171 15.42 -2.63 10.88
CA VAL A 171 14.35 -2.35 11.86
C VAL A 171 14.90 -2.62 13.27
N PRO A 172 14.91 -1.60 14.17
CA PRO A 172 15.38 -1.79 15.54
C PRO A 172 14.50 -2.75 16.32
N THR A 173 15.09 -3.64 17.11
CA THR A 173 14.35 -4.61 17.95
C THR A 173 13.41 -3.92 18.93
N GLY A 174 13.78 -2.76 19.49
CA GLY A 174 12.93 -1.98 20.38
C GLY A 174 11.65 -1.48 19.71
N VAL A 175 11.69 -1.16 18.41
CA VAL A 175 10.49 -0.74 17.66
C VAL A 175 9.61 -1.94 17.32
N ALA A 176 10.22 -3.06 16.97
CA ALA A 176 9.50 -4.30 16.67
C ALA A 176 8.88 -4.93 17.93
N GLY A 177 9.49 -4.73 19.10
CA GLY A 177 9.10 -5.35 20.38
C GLY A 177 7.70 -5.00 20.86
N ASP A 178 7.16 -3.85 20.47
CA ASP A 178 5.81 -3.42 20.82
C ASP A 178 4.72 -3.94 19.87
N THR A 179 5.10 -4.72 18.86
CA THR A 179 4.15 -5.29 17.90
C THR A 179 3.95 -6.78 18.14
N ILE A 180 2.72 -7.13 18.51
CA ILE A 180 2.29 -8.51 18.71
C ILE A 180 1.68 -9.02 17.41
N THR A 181 2.07 -10.22 16.98
CA THR A 181 1.52 -10.88 15.80
C THR A 181 0.65 -12.07 16.19
N LEU A 182 -0.56 -12.14 15.62
CA LEU A 182 -1.52 -13.22 15.84
C LEU A 182 -1.85 -13.92 14.51
N PRO A 183 -2.26 -15.19 14.54
CA PRO A 183 -2.83 -15.84 13.36
C PRO A 183 -4.06 -15.09 12.85
N TYR A 184 -4.19 -14.99 11.52
CA TYR A 184 -5.40 -14.41 10.92
C TYR A 184 -6.60 -15.33 11.14
N ASN A 185 -7.78 -14.74 11.39
CA ASN A 185 -9.04 -15.44 11.60
C ASN A 185 -9.06 -16.41 12.81
N ASP A 186 -8.23 -16.15 13.81
CA ASP A 186 -8.19 -16.87 15.10
C ASP A 186 -8.73 -15.96 16.21
N SER A 187 -10.04 -15.99 16.42
CA SER A 187 -10.71 -15.17 17.44
C SER A 187 -10.38 -15.59 18.87
N ASP A 188 -9.97 -16.83 19.09
CA ASP A 188 -9.63 -17.33 20.41
C ASP A 188 -8.24 -16.83 20.83
N ALA A 189 -7.29 -16.80 19.89
CA ALA A 189 -5.98 -16.17 20.13
C ALA A 189 -6.14 -14.68 20.48
N VAL A 190 -7.06 -13.96 19.82
CA VAL A 190 -7.35 -12.55 20.16
C VAL A 190 -7.93 -12.44 21.57
N ARG A 191 -8.94 -13.23 21.93
CA ARG A 191 -9.55 -13.22 23.27
C ARG A 191 -8.54 -13.53 24.36
N GLN A 192 -7.69 -14.54 24.14
CA GLN A 192 -6.67 -14.91 25.10
C GLN A 192 -5.69 -13.76 25.34
N LEU A 193 -5.19 -13.13 24.25
CA LEU A 193 -4.25 -12.00 24.38
C LEU A 193 -4.84 -10.81 25.16
N PHE A 194 -6.14 -10.53 25.02
CA PHE A 194 -6.78 -9.41 25.70
C PHE A 194 -7.32 -9.76 27.11
N ALA A 195 -7.22 -11.03 27.53
CA ALA A 195 -7.55 -11.47 28.88
C ALA A 195 -6.35 -11.38 29.84
N GLU A 196 -5.14 -11.32 29.33
CA GLU A 196 -3.87 -11.11 30.06
C GLU A 196 -3.60 -9.61 30.29
#